data_7f11eefbafd62eb49b71a388fd4e6d2c
#
_entry.id   7f11eefbafd62eb49b71a388fd4e6d2c
#
_cell.length_a   1.000
_cell.length_b   1.000
_cell.length_c   1.000
_cell.angle_alpha   90.00
_cell.angle_beta   90.00
_cell.angle_gamma   90.00
#
_symmetry.space_group_name_H-M   'P 1'
#
loop_
_entity.id
_entity.type
_entity.pdbx_description
1 polymer ?
#
loop_
_entity_poly.entity_id
_entity_poly.type
_entity_poly.pdbx_seq_one_letter_code
_entity_poly.pdbx_strand_id
1 'polypeptide(L)'
;MISGKSPKYIMNSSSRLQLPALRSIGRQIDPLHHQSSRLAPLSTSLFAEQYRSHEALARSKRSAKAGSRWFSIDASVSKAFDRDLKKKQRDNAARSTRAWRSSELDGTNKDDIVDYNYFRKEMAYRLVDRLDDIKRIEGFPLTLDIGAGSGQIYEAICSDDAFEGEGGIGGVRKLVMLDSSDGMLHVKDVGEIEGSHRCDAYRLHADEEDVLPFPDGTFDLVMSSQSIHWVNDLPKLFQEVFRVLKPDGCFMFSMIGGATLPELRITLTLAELEREGGVGAHVGPFVELSDVGTLMQNAGFSLPTIDIDTVKISYPDAFVLMEHLQRMGEGNASLRRREHTGKDIFLAASCIYDEMYPVETEGDASRDIEASAQVIFAIGWTPHVSQQKPEPRGTATHRIGDMVTDHKAEK
;
A
#
# COMPACT_ATOMS: atom_id res chain seq x y z
N MET A 1 -4.24 33.12 -18.51
CA MET A 1 -4.14 33.23 -17.05
C MET A 1 -5.11 32.23 -16.48
N ILE A 2 -4.66 31.02 -16.20
CA ILE A 2 -5.47 29.98 -15.58
C ILE A 2 -5.18 30.06 -14.09
N SER A 3 -6.18 30.51 -13.33
CA SER A 3 -6.11 30.61 -11.86
C SER A 3 -6.03 29.19 -11.27
N GLY A 4 -4.87 28.83 -10.73
CA GLY A 4 -4.68 27.59 -10.00
C GLY A 4 -5.45 27.61 -8.68
N LYS A 5 -6.58 26.91 -8.63
CA LYS A 5 -7.22 26.57 -7.36
C LYS A 5 -6.69 25.22 -6.91
N SER A 6 -6.09 25.16 -5.73
CA SER A 6 -5.69 23.92 -5.07
C SER A 6 -6.92 23.01 -4.89
N PRO A 7 -6.87 21.73 -5.24
CA PRO A 7 -7.98 20.81 -5.07
C PRO A 7 -8.32 20.64 -3.58
N LYS A 8 -9.57 20.90 -3.21
CA LYS A 8 -10.11 20.56 -1.89
C LYS A 8 -10.47 19.07 -1.92
N TYR A 9 -9.63 18.24 -1.33
CA TYR A 9 -9.92 16.81 -1.20
C TYR A 9 -11.00 16.59 -0.16
N ILE A 10 -12.20 16.23 -0.58
CA ILE A 10 -13.29 15.76 0.29
C ILE A 10 -13.31 14.25 0.17
N MET A 11 -12.71 13.56 1.14
CA MET A 11 -12.88 12.11 1.27
C MET A 11 -14.17 11.85 2.03
N ASN A 12 -15.21 11.39 1.35
CA ASN A 12 -16.42 10.87 1.97
C ASN A 12 -16.23 9.38 2.25
N SER A 13 -15.89 9.04 3.49
CA SER A 13 -16.06 7.68 3.98
C SER A 13 -17.41 7.55 4.67
N SER A 14 -18.07 6.41 4.52
CA SER A 14 -19.32 6.09 5.21
C SER A 14 -19.17 5.92 6.74
N SER A 15 -18.01 6.19 7.30
CA SER A 15 -17.75 6.27 8.73
C SER A 15 -17.23 7.68 9.08
N ARG A 16 -18.07 8.45 9.78
CA ARG A 16 -17.74 9.78 10.29
C ARG A 16 -16.72 9.65 11.42
N LEU A 17 -15.46 10.05 11.17
CA LEU A 17 -14.54 10.46 12.20
C LEU A 17 -14.34 11.98 12.09
N GLN A 18 -14.76 12.71 13.13
CA GLN A 18 -14.51 14.14 13.27
C GLN A 18 -13.07 14.34 13.72
N LEU A 19 -12.26 14.98 12.89
CA LEU A 19 -10.93 15.44 13.26
C LEU A 19 -11.04 16.70 14.15
N PRO A 20 -10.31 16.80 15.27
CA PRO A 20 -10.27 18.00 16.08
C PRO A 20 -9.44 19.10 15.40
N ALA A 21 -9.96 20.33 15.47
CA ALA A 21 -9.34 21.52 14.93
C ALA A 21 -7.98 21.81 15.60
N LEU A 22 -6.91 21.94 14.82
CA LEU A 22 -5.60 22.40 15.25
C LEU A 22 -5.68 23.85 15.70
N ARG A 23 -5.55 24.11 17.00
CA ARG A 23 -5.27 25.43 17.57
C ARG A 23 -3.77 25.68 17.57
N SER A 24 -3.37 26.73 16.88
CA SER A 24 -2.03 27.29 16.90
C SER A 24 -1.64 27.72 18.33
N ILE A 25 -0.55 27.19 18.87
CA ILE A 25 0.14 27.74 20.04
C ILE A 25 1.59 28.01 19.62
N GLY A 26 1.88 29.33 19.45
CA GLY A 26 3.24 29.78 19.31
C GLY A 26 3.99 29.66 20.65
N ARG A 27 5.18 29.07 20.63
CA ARG A 27 6.20 29.26 21.67
C ARG A 27 7.55 29.53 21.04
N GLN A 28 8.13 30.64 21.45
CA GLN A 28 9.52 31.02 21.24
C GLN A 28 10.44 29.93 21.82
N ILE A 29 11.49 29.57 21.10
CA ILE A 29 12.61 28.78 21.61
C ILE A 29 13.89 29.49 21.24
N ASP A 30 14.66 29.83 22.28
CA ASP A 30 16.00 30.35 22.23
C ASP A 30 17.02 29.29 21.78
N PRO A 31 18.16 29.66 21.12
CA PRO A 31 19.12 28.72 20.59
C PRO A 31 20.21 28.38 21.61
N LEU A 32 20.39 27.11 21.93
CA LEU A 32 21.60 26.66 22.64
C LEU A 32 22.14 25.29 22.15
N HIS A 33 23.36 25.37 21.68
CA HIS A 33 24.46 24.40 21.67
C HIS A 33 24.41 23.13 20.82
N HIS A 34 25.12 23.24 19.71
CA HIS A 34 25.87 22.16 19.06
C HIS A 34 26.72 21.34 20.05
N GLN A 35 26.45 20.04 20.13
CA GLN A 35 27.47 19.04 20.39
C GLN A 35 27.27 17.87 19.42
N SER A 36 28.18 17.79 18.45
CA SER A 36 28.30 16.67 17.53
C SER A 36 28.83 15.45 18.29
N SER A 37 27.97 14.49 18.58
CA SER A 37 28.41 13.14 18.96
C SER A 37 28.49 12.30 17.67
N ARG A 38 29.73 11.98 17.28
CA ARG A 38 30.06 11.02 16.24
C ARG A 38 29.52 9.65 16.66
N LEU A 39 28.41 9.21 16.06
CA LEU A 39 28.00 7.81 16.10
C LEU A 39 28.81 7.08 15.03
N ALA A 40 29.60 6.12 15.47
CA ALA A 40 30.34 5.20 14.61
C ALA A 40 29.35 4.39 13.74
N PRO A 41 29.72 4.07 12.48
CA PRO A 41 28.88 3.25 11.62
C PRO A 41 28.85 1.82 12.20
N LEU A 42 27.75 1.44 12.83
CA LEU A 42 27.49 0.05 13.18
C LEU A 42 27.29 -0.73 11.88
N SER A 43 28.22 -1.64 11.71
CA SER A 43 28.54 -2.44 10.54
C SER A 43 27.32 -2.97 9.77
N THR A 44 27.10 -2.43 8.59
CA THR A 44 26.45 -3.06 7.43
C THR A 44 27.06 -4.43 7.07
N SER A 45 28.14 -4.85 7.75
CA SER A 45 28.90 -6.07 7.45
C SER A 45 28.17 -7.35 7.81
N LEU A 46 27.41 -7.40 8.90
CA LEU A 46 26.71 -8.63 9.33
C LEU A 46 25.56 -9.02 8.40
N PHE A 47 24.78 -8.05 7.91
CA PHE A 47 23.74 -8.33 6.91
C PHE A 47 24.33 -8.62 5.54
N ALA A 48 25.41 -7.95 5.15
CA ALA A 48 26.09 -8.18 3.87
C ALA A 48 26.84 -9.52 3.83
N GLU A 49 27.36 -10.01 4.95
CA GLU A 49 27.99 -11.34 5.04
C GLU A 49 26.93 -12.46 5.02
N GLN A 50 25.81 -12.28 5.72
CA GLN A 50 24.70 -13.21 5.65
C GLN A 50 24.07 -13.26 4.25
N TYR A 51 23.97 -12.12 3.57
CA TYR A 51 23.49 -12.03 2.18
C TYR A 51 24.38 -12.83 1.22
N ARG A 52 25.71 -12.69 1.29
CA ARG A 52 26.68 -13.43 0.45
C ARG A 52 26.65 -14.94 0.71
N SER A 53 26.46 -15.36 1.96
CA SER A 53 26.35 -16.77 2.31
C SER A 53 25.05 -17.40 1.79
N HIS A 54 23.93 -16.67 1.79
CA HIS A 54 22.68 -17.15 1.23
C HIS A 54 22.67 -17.24 -0.30
N GLU A 55 23.31 -16.29 -0.99
CA GLU A 55 23.48 -16.38 -2.45
C GLU A 55 24.33 -17.59 -2.86
N ALA A 56 25.36 -17.91 -2.10
CA ALA A 56 26.17 -19.11 -2.29
C ALA A 56 25.38 -20.41 -1.99
N LEU A 57 24.50 -20.41 -0.96
CA LEU A 57 23.62 -21.53 -0.63
C LEU A 57 22.52 -21.73 -1.67
N ALA A 58 21.94 -20.65 -2.21
CA ALA A 58 20.94 -20.71 -3.26
C ALA A 58 21.53 -21.26 -4.57
N ARG A 59 22.77 -20.89 -4.90
CA ARG A 59 23.50 -21.48 -6.04
C ARG A 59 23.83 -22.97 -5.83
N SER A 60 24.19 -23.38 -4.61
CA SER A 60 24.46 -24.78 -4.25
C SER A 60 23.20 -25.65 -4.30
N LYS A 61 22.03 -25.14 -3.84
CA LYS A 61 20.76 -25.87 -3.90
C LYS A 61 20.22 -26.05 -5.32
N ARG A 62 20.57 -25.17 -6.26
CA ARG A 62 20.23 -25.35 -7.69
C ARG A 62 20.97 -26.50 -8.35
N SER A 63 22.16 -26.89 -7.84
CA SER A 63 22.96 -28.01 -8.36
C SER A 63 22.54 -29.37 -7.81
N ALA A 64 21.78 -29.45 -6.72
CA ALA A 64 21.49 -30.71 -6.02
C ALA A 64 20.09 -31.31 -6.28
N LYS A 65 19.27 -30.74 -7.17
CA LYS A 65 17.92 -31.23 -7.49
C LYS A 65 17.81 -31.77 -8.93
N ALA A 66 18.67 -32.74 -9.28
CA ALA A 66 18.40 -33.64 -10.39
C ALA A 66 17.94 -34.98 -9.81
N GLY A 67 16.64 -35.15 -9.59
CA GLY A 67 16.12 -36.47 -9.21
C GLY A 67 14.88 -36.48 -8.31
N SER A 68 13.82 -35.79 -8.67
CA SER A 68 12.47 -36.22 -8.31
C SER A 68 11.47 -35.61 -9.29
N ARG A 69 10.94 -36.49 -10.15
CA ARG A 69 9.81 -36.17 -11.04
C ARG A 69 8.56 -36.03 -10.19
N TRP A 70 8.33 -34.81 -9.68
CA TRP A 70 7.01 -34.36 -9.31
C TRP A 70 6.52 -33.50 -10.47
N PHE A 71 5.27 -33.68 -10.85
CA PHE A 71 4.59 -32.89 -11.88
C PHE A 71 4.84 -31.42 -11.67
N SER A 72 5.79 -30.83 -12.36
CA SER A 72 5.82 -29.41 -12.59
C SER A 72 4.70 -29.14 -13.58
N ILE A 73 3.57 -28.68 -13.09
CA ILE A 73 2.68 -27.85 -13.89
C ILE A 73 3.50 -26.61 -14.13
N ASP A 74 4.21 -26.56 -15.24
CA ASP A 74 4.75 -25.36 -15.85
C ASP A 74 3.54 -24.60 -16.45
N ALA A 75 2.63 -24.15 -15.58
CA ALA A 75 1.72 -23.12 -15.92
C ALA A 75 2.60 -21.86 -15.99
N SER A 76 3.04 -21.52 -17.20
CA SER A 76 3.60 -20.21 -17.48
C SER A 76 2.59 -19.19 -16.94
N VAL A 77 2.88 -18.58 -15.78
CA VAL A 77 2.05 -17.54 -15.19
C VAL A 77 1.93 -16.47 -16.25
N SER A 78 0.74 -16.29 -16.79
CA SER A 78 0.49 -15.31 -17.83
C SER A 78 0.72 -13.94 -17.19
N LYS A 79 1.85 -13.31 -17.48
CA LYS A 79 2.17 -11.98 -16.97
C LYS A 79 1.08 -10.99 -17.41
N ALA A 80 0.54 -10.27 -16.47
CA ALA A 80 -0.45 -9.23 -16.70
C ALA A 80 0.22 -7.85 -16.87
N PHE A 81 1.33 -7.63 -16.17
CA PHE A 81 1.98 -6.34 -16.02
C PHE A 81 3.41 -6.33 -16.53
N ASP A 82 3.81 -5.21 -17.12
CA ASP A 82 5.17 -4.86 -17.50
C ASP A 82 5.89 -4.27 -16.27
N ARG A 83 6.64 -5.11 -15.55
CA ARG A 83 7.35 -4.73 -14.32
C ARG A 83 8.45 -3.70 -14.57
N ASP A 84 9.15 -3.80 -15.72
CA ASP A 84 10.18 -2.82 -16.08
C ASP A 84 9.59 -1.43 -16.31
N LEU A 85 8.43 -1.37 -16.97
CA LEU A 85 7.70 -0.11 -17.11
C LEU A 85 7.22 0.42 -15.75
N LYS A 86 6.66 -0.45 -14.89
CA LYS A 86 6.21 -0.04 -13.55
C LYS A 86 7.35 0.52 -12.73
N LYS A 87 8.51 -0.10 -12.74
CA LYS A 87 9.72 0.42 -12.07
C LYS A 87 10.10 1.81 -12.61
N LYS A 88 10.12 2.00 -13.93
CA LYS A 88 10.38 3.33 -14.53
C LYS A 88 9.34 4.37 -14.12
N GLN A 89 8.05 4.01 -14.03
CA GLN A 89 6.99 4.90 -13.56
C GLN A 89 7.22 5.32 -12.11
N ARG A 90 7.60 4.38 -11.22
CA ARG A 90 7.94 4.64 -9.82
C ARG A 90 9.17 5.52 -9.69
N ASP A 91 10.24 5.26 -10.44
CA ASP A 91 11.44 6.11 -10.46
C ASP A 91 11.15 7.54 -10.95
N ASN A 92 10.21 7.70 -11.91
CA ASN A 92 9.75 9.01 -12.36
C ASN A 92 8.95 9.73 -11.27
N ALA A 93 8.05 9.02 -10.58
CA ALA A 93 7.29 9.56 -9.47
C ALA A 93 8.22 10.00 -8.33
N ALA A 94 9.26 9.21 -8.02
CA ALA A 94 10.27 9.57 -7.04
C ALA A 94 11.00 10.88 -7.39
N ARG A 95 11.37 11.05 -8.66
CA ARG A 95 11.99 12.30 -9.15
C ARG A 95 11.06 13.49 -9.01
N SER A 96 9.79 13.34 -9.34
CA SER A 96 8.78 14.39 -9.18
C SER A 96 8.60 14.78 -7.72
N THR A 97 8.54 13.80 -6.81
CA THR A 97 8.41 14.05 -5.37
C THR A 97 9.64 14.75 -4.80
N ARG A 98 10.86 14.39 -5.24
CA ARG A 98 12.09 15.10 -4.83
C ARG A 98 12.10 16.55 -5.32
N ALA A 99 11.73 16.80 -6.58
CA ALA A 99 11.67 18.14 -7.14
C ALA A 99 10.66 19.01 -6.38
N TRP A 100 9.52 18.44 -6.00
CA TRP A 100 8.53 19.10 -5.16
C TRP A 100 9.12 19.49 -3.78
N ARG A 101 9.77 18.56 -3.07
CA ARG A 101 10.38 18.83 -1.76
C ARG A 101 11.48 19.89 -1.83
N SER A 102 12.28 19.89 -2.88
CA SER A 102 13.31 20.92 -3.07
C SER A 102 12.70 22.31 -3.21
N SER A 103 11.59 22.44 -3.94
CA SER A 103 10.88 23.72 -4.08
C SER A 103 10.21 24.20 -2.79
N GLU A 104 9.77 23.28 -1.93
CA GLU A 104 9.23 23.59 -0.61
C GLU A 104 10.31 24.19 0.32
N LEU A 105 11.55 23.71 0.25
CA LEU A 105 12.68 24.21 1.01
C LEU A 105 13.14 25.60 0.54
N ASP A 106 13.00 25.89 -0.76
CA ASP A 106 13.40 27.18 -1.37
C ASP A 106 12.36 28.29 -1.19
N GLY A 107 11.23 28.02 -0.50
CA GLY A 107 10.23 29.04 -0.14
C GLY A 107 9.37 29.52 -1.32
N THR A 108 9.36 28.83 -2.44
CA THR A 108 8.43 29.09 -3.53
C THR A 108 7.00 28.73 -3.10
N ASN A 109 6.04 29.58 -3.47
CA ASN A 109 4.63 29.59 -3.04
C ASN A 109 4.06 28.19 -2.69
N LYS A 110 3.74 27.98 -1.40
CA LYS A 110 3.16 26.72 -0.88
C LYS A 110 1.79 26.39 -1.48
N ASP A 111 1.09 27.36 -2.03
CA ASP A 111 -0.29 27.18 -2.52
C ASP A 111 -0.39 26.45 -3.86
N ASP A 112 0.72 26.31 -4.59
CA ASP A 112 0.75 25.63 -5.90
C ASP A 112 1.37 24.21 -5.86
N ILE A 113 1.72 23.71 -4.67
CA ILE A 113 2.48 22.47 -4.52
C ILE A 113 1.57 21.33 -4.06
N VAL A 114 1.31 20.37 -4.95
CA VAL A 114 0.45 19.21 -4.68
C VAL A 114 1.27 18.02 -4.18
N ASP A 115 0.96 17.47 -2.99
CA ASP A 115 1.48 16.18 -2.55
C ASP A 115 0.71 15.04 -3.23
N TYR A 116 1.29 14.47 -4.28
CA TYR A 116 0.68 13.36 -5.01
C TYR A 116 0.63 12.04 -4.20
N ASN A 117 1.20 11.97 -2.99
CA ASN A 117 1.18 10.76 -2.16
C ASN A 117 -0.04 10.69 -1.21
N TYR A 118 -0.97 11.64 -1.28
CA TYR A 118 -2.12 11.71 -0.36
C TYR A 118 -2.90 10.40 -0.25
N PHE A 119 -3.17 9.72 -1.37
CA PHE A 119 -3.90 8.46 -1.37
C PHE A 119 -3.12 7.33 -0.69
N ARG A 120 -1.82 7.19 -1.01
CA ARG A 120 -0.95 6.19 -0.40
C ARG A 120 -0.77 6.41 1.09
N LYS A 121 -0.63 7.67 1.52
CA LYS A 121 -0.56 8.03 2.93
C LYS A 121 -1.83 7.60 3.67
N GLU A 122 -2.98 8.00 3.16
CA GLU A 122 -4.27 7.63 3.76
C GLU A 122 -4.44 6.12 3.88
N MET A 123 -4.09 5.36 2.83
CA MET A 123 -4.19 3.89 2.86
C MET A 123 -3.20 3.26 3.84
N ALA A 124 -2.01 3.83 3.98
CA ALA A 124 -1.03 3.38 4.96
C ALA A 124 -1.51 3.65 6.40
N TYR A 125 -2.07 4.84 6.66
CA TYR A 125 -2.67 5.15 7.96
C TYR A 125 -3.81 4.20 8.31
N ARG A 126 -4.76 3.96 7.41
CA ARG A 126 -5.85 3.00 7.62
C ARG A 126 -5.37 1.57 7.84
N LEU A 127 -4.25 1.20 7.21
CA LEU A 127 -3.65 -0.13 7.40
C LEU A 127 -2.99 -0.24 8.77
N VAL A 128 -2.24 0.79 9.19
CA VAL A 128 -1.54 0.83 10.48
C VAL A 128 -2.51 0.94 11.66
N ASP A 129 -3.59 1.73 11.52
CA ASP A 129 -4.67 1.86 12.50
C ASP A 129 -5.25 0.49 12.92
N ARG A 130 -5.33 -0.46 11.99
CA ARG A 130 -5.76 -1.83 12.28
C ARG A 130 -4.80 -2.64 13.16
N LEU A 131 -3.55 -2.19 13.36
CA LEU A 131 -2.62 -2.84 14.30
C LEU A 131 -3.05 -2.65 15.75
N ASP A 132 -3.75 -1.55 16.07
CA ASP A 132 -4.24 -1.29 17.44
C ASP A 132 -5.35 -2.25 17.85
N ASP A 133 -6.07 -2.83 16.90
CA ASP A 133 -7.07 -3.87 17.16
C ASP A 133 -6.45 -5.21 17.57
N ILE A 134 -5.14 -5.39 17.32
CA ILE A 134 -4.44 -6.64 17.58
C ILE A 134 -3.84 -6.65 18.98
N LYS A 135 -4.46 -7.42 19.88
CA LYS A 135 -3.99 -7.59 21.26
C LYS A 135 -2.82 -8.56 21.32
N ARG A 136 -1.61 -8.08 21.11
CA ARG A 136 -0.37 -8.85 21.27
C ARG A 136 0.55 -8.17 22.27
N ILE A 137 0.91 -8.89 23.35
CA ILE A 137 1.67 -8.33 24.50
C ILE A 137 3.05 -7.82 24.07
N GLU A 138 3.73 -8.56 23.19
CA GLU A 138 5.08 -8.21 22.71
C GLU A 138 5.09 -7.30 21.48
N GLY A 139 3.91 -7.01 20.91
CA GLY A 139 3.79 -6.30 19.64
C GLY A 139 4.46 -7.05 18.47
N PHE A 140 4.96 -6.29 17.50
CA PHE A 140 5.63 -6.79 16.29
C PHE A 140 7.05 -6.20 16.16
N PRO A 141 8.02 -6.63 17.00
CA PRO A 141 9.33 -5.98 17.10
C PRO A 141 10.10 -5.87 15.78
N LEU A 142 9.97 -6.85 14.90
CA LEU A 142 10.66 -6.88 13.60
C LEU A 142 9.65 -7.04 12.47
N THR A 143 9.50 -5.99 11.69
CA THR A 143 8.49 -5.88 10.63
C THR A 143 9.16 -5.71 9.26
N LEU A 144 8.56 -6.30 8.22
CA LEU A 144 8.93 -6.10 6.82
C LEU A 144 7.81 -5.34 6.11
N ASP A 145 8.15 -4.28 5.39
CA ASP A 145 7.27 -3.54 4.48
C ASP A 145 7.64 -3.86 3.03
N ILE A 146 6.74 -4.55 2.31
CA ILE A 146 6.94 -4.97 0.92
C ILE A 146 6.33 -3.95 -0.03
N GLY A 147 7.16 -3.40 -0.91
CA GLY A 147 6.78 -2.32 -1.80
C GLY A 147 6.61 -1.01 -1.04
N ALA A 148 7.55 -0.74 -0.13
CA ALA A 148 7.51 0.35 0.84
C ALA A 148 7.40 1.75 0.23
N GLY A 149 7.72 1.91 -1.06
CA GLY A 149 7.66 3.19 -1.72
C GLY A 149 8.55 4.23 -1.05
N SER A 150 8.00 5.39 -0.74
CA SER A 150 8.70 6.46 -0.01
C SER A 150 8.54 6.38 1.51
N GLY A 151 8.08 5.24 2.04
CA GLY A 151 8.00 4.97 3.48
C GLY A 151 6.70 5.41 4.14
N GLN A 152 5.55 5.31 3.45
CA GLN A 152 4.25 5.72 4.00
C GLN A 152 3.85 4.90 5.23
N ILE A 153 4.09 3.57 5.23
CA ILE A 153 3.84 2.72 6.42
C ILE A 153 4.76 3.13 7.57
N TYR A 154 6.04 3.42 7.28
CA TYR A 154 6.98 3.88 8.30
C TYR A 154 6.53 5.21 8.91
N GLU A 155 6.12 6.17 8.06
CA GLU A 155 5.59 7.46 8.49
C GLU A 155 4.35 7.27 9.40
N ALA A 156 3.44 6.38 9.02
CA ALA A 156 2.25 6.07 9.80
C ALA A 156 2.58 5.40 11.15
N ILE A 157 3.50 4.43 11.18
CA ILE A 157 3.94 3.77 12.42
C ILE A 157 4.59 4.74 13.40
N CYS A 158 5.33 5.74 12.90
CA CYS A 158 6.05 6.72 13.73
C CYS A 158 5.20 7.90 14.20
N SER A 159 4.07 8.19 13.56
CA SER A 159 3.35 9.46 13.68
C SER A 159 2.46 9.60 14.93
N ASP A 160 2.19 8.52 15.67
CA ASP A 160 1.31 8.58 16.84
C ASP A 160 2.04 9.06 18.09
N ASP A 161 1.72 10.30 18.49
CA ASP A 161 2.23 10.89 19.74
C ASP A 161 1.57 10.32 21.00
N ALA A 162 0.43 9.64 20.86
CA ALA A 162 -0.33 9.08 21.97
C ALA A 162 0.12 7.66 22.37
N PHE A 163 1.02 7.03 21.61
CA PHE A 163 1.50 5.69 21.93
C PHE A 163 2.48 5.72 23.12
N GLU A 164 2.03 5.25 24.28
CA GLU A 164 2.83 5.22 25.53
C GLU A 164 3.82 4.04 25.61
N GLY A 165 3.93 3.19 24.55
CA GLY A 165 4.78 2.00 24.53
C GLY A 165 6.19 2.25 23.97
N GLU A 166 7.08 1.25 24.12
CA GLU A 166 8.36 1.21 23.41
C GLU A 166 8.16 0.85 21.94
N GLY A 167 8.65 1.68 21.02
CA GLY A 167 8.53 1.50 19.57
C GLY A 167 7.44 2.34 18.95
N GLY A 168 7.14 2.10 17.68
CA GLY A 168 6.02 2.70 16.95
C GLY A 168 4.72 1.93 17.18
N ILE A 169 3.64 2.33 16.48
CA ILE A 169 2.33 1.67 16.56
C ILE A 169 2.49 0.16 16.36
N GLY A 170 1.73 -0.64 17.09
CA GLY A 170 1.81 -2.11 17.08
C GLY A 170 3.09 -2.67 17.75
N GLY A 171 3.87 -1.85 18.47
CA GLY A 171 5.13 -2.27 19.10
C GLY A 171 6.26 -2.52 18.10
N VAL A 172 6.21 -1.88 16.91
CA VAL A 172 7.23 -2.03 15.87
C VAL A 172 8.50 -1.28 16.28
N ARG A 173 9.60 -2.01 16.46
CA ARG A 173 10.90 -1.45 16.84
C ARG A 173 11.85 -1.34 15.66
N LYS A 174 11.74 -2.26 14.70
CA LYS A 174 12.57 -2.31 13.49
C LYS A 174 11.70 -2.59 12.28
N LEU A 175 11.80 -1.73 11.27
CA LEU A 175 11.12 -1.88 10.00
C LEU A 175 12.13 -2.02 8.87
N VAL A 176 12.01 -3.10 8.11
CA VAL A 176 12.77 -3.28 6.87
C VAL A 176 11.87 -2.86 5.71
N MET A 177 12.23 -1.79 5.02
CA MET A 177 11.54 -1.26 3.84
C MET A 177 12.15 -1.87 2.58
N LEU A 178 11.39 -2.72 1.88
CA LEU A 178 11.80 -3.36 0.62
C LEU A 178 11.02 -2.76 -0.53
N ASP A 179 11.72 -2.35 -1.59
CA ASP A 179 11.10 -1.86 -2.83
C ASP A 179 12.00 -2.13 -4.04
N SER A 180 11.37 -2.38 -5.19
CA SER A 180 12.05 -2.55 -6.49
C SER A 180 12.56 -1.24 -7.09
N SER A 181 12.13 -0.07 -6.60
CA SER A 181 12.60 1.26 -6.97
C SER A 181 13.51 1.84 -5.91
N ASP A 182 14.81 1.86 -6.17
CA ASP A 182 15.80 2.54 -5.31
C ASP A 182 15.48 4.04 -5.18
N GLY A 183 14.98 4.63 -6.27
CA GLY A 183 14.53 6.02 -6.30
C GLY A 183 13.47 6.33 -5.26
N MET A 184 12.48 5.45 -5.10
CA MET A 184 11.41 5.59 -4.11
C MET A 184 11.92 5.43 -2.68
N LEU A 185 12.74 4.42 -2.41
CA LEU A 185 13.30 4.18 -1.07
C LEU A 185 14.07 5.38 -0.50
N HIS A 186 14.61 6.22 -1.37
CA HIS A 186 15.47 7.36 -0.98
C HIS A 186 14.84 8.72 -1.27
N VAL A 187 13.51 8.82 -1.41
CA VAL A 187 12.81 10.11 -1.61
C VAL A 187 12.89 11.00 -0.38
N LYS A 188 12.77 10.40 0.82
CA LYS A 188 12.86 11.09 2.11
C LYS A 188 14.00 10.50 2.92
N ASP A 189 14.70 11.33 3.69
CA ASP A 189 15.57 10.81 4.73
C ASP A 189 14.75 10.32 5.93
N VAL A 190 15.16 9.18 6.51
CA VAL A 190 14.45 8.60 7.67
C VAL A 190 14.42 9.59 8.83
N GLY A 191 15.52 10.32 9.07
CA GLY A 191 15.62 11.30 10.15
C GLY A 191 14.73 12.55 9.98
N GLU A 192 14.15 12.77 8.80
CA GLU A 192 13.19 13.87 8.54
C GLU A 192 11.75 13.48 8.87
N ILE A 193 11.48 12.19 9.17
CA ILE A 193 10.15 11.71 9.51
C ILE A 193 9.93 11.94 10.99
N GLU A 194 8.82 12.60 11.32
CA GLU A 194 8.40 12.85 12.69
C GLU A 194 8.25 11.51 13.44
N GLY A 195 8.75 11.45 14.68
CA GLY A 195 8.72 10.21 15.47
C GLY A 195 9.72 9.13 15.02
N SER A 196 10.61 9.38 14.07
CA SER A 196 11.59 8.39 13.54
C SER A 196 12.50 7.78 14.63
N HIS A 197 12.62 8.40 15.79
CA HIS A 197 13.37 7.88 16.93
C HIS A 197 12.69 6.66 17.60
N ARG A 198 11.43 6.37 17.28
CA ARG A 198 10.65 5.27 17.86
C ARG A 198 10.91 3.93 17.18
N CYS A 199 11.28 3.96 15.89
CA CYS A 199 11.43 2.76 15.08
C CYS A 199 12.67 2.86 14.18
N ASP A 200 13.57 1.89 14.27
CA ASP A 200 14.74 1.81 13.37
C ASP A 200 14.28 1.39 11.97
N ALA A 201 14.61 2.16 10.94
CA ALA A 201 14.29 1.84 9.56
C ALA A 201 15.52 1.36 8.78
N TYR A 202 15.34 0.27 8.03
CA TYR A 202 16.34 -0.30 7.14
C TYR A 202 15.77 -0.35 5.71
N ARG A 203 16.54 0.08 4.72
CA ARG A 203 16.14 0.09 3.32
C ARG A 203 16.82 -1.03 2.56
N LEU A 204 16.04 -1.76 1.78
CA LEU A 204 16.54 -2.86 0.96
C LEU A 204 15.98 -2.73 -0.46
N HIS A 205 16.86 -2.52 -1.44
CA HIS A 205 16.50 -2.55 -2.84
C HIS A 205 16.43 -4.01 -3.33
N ALA A 206 15.22 -4.53 -3.52
CA ALA A 206 14.97 -5.87 -4.03
C ALA A 206 13.59 -5.92 -4.72
N ASP A 207 13.40 -6.87 -5.63
CA ASP A 207 12.12 -7.09 -6.28
C ASP A 207 11.27 -8.09 -5.48
N GLU A 208 10.06 -7.74 -5.17
CA GLU A 208 9.10 -8.58 -4.47
C GLU A 208 8.64 -9.80 -5.28
N GLU A 209 8.83 -9.84 -6.60
CA GLU A 209 8.60 -11.02 -7.43
C GLU A 209 9.71 -12.08 -7.30
N ASP A 210 10.87 -11.71 -6.78
CA ASP A 210 11.96 -12.63 -6.51
C ASP A 210 11.76 -13.39 -5.20
N VAL A 211 12.72 -14.27 -4.89
CA VAL A 211 12.81 -14.90 -3.57
C VAL A 211 13.24 -13.84 -2.57
N LEU A 212 12.46 -13.65 -1.51
CA LEU A 212 12.78 -12.67 -0.48
C LEU A 212 14.12 -13.04 0.20
N PRO A 213 15.09 -12.10 0.28
CA PRO A 213 16.44 -12.38 0.75
C PRO A 213 16.56 -12.51 2.28
N PHE A 214 15.58 -13.15 2.89
CA PHE A 214 15.52 -13.35 4.34
C PHE A 214 15.38 -14.84 4.67
N PRO A 215 15.92 -15.28 5.82
CA PRO A 215 15.71 -16.63 6.34
C PRO A 215 14.23 -16.90 6.65
N ASP A 216 13.90 -18.19 6.74
CA ASP A 216 12.58 -18.64 7.18
C ASP A 216 12.31 -18.17 8.62
N GLY A 217 11.08 -17.76 8.92
CA GLY A 217 10.69 -17.39 10.27
C GLY A 217 11.43 -16.17 10.86
N THR A 218 11.71 -15.16 10.05
CA THR A 218 12.46 -13.96 10.46
C THR A 218 11.56 -12.91 11.09
N PHE A 219 10.42 -12.60 10.46
CA PHE A 219 9.59 -11.44 10.81
C PHE A 219 8.40 -11.79 11.68
N ASP A 220 8.04 -10.87 12.57
CA ASP A 220 6.82 -10.94 13.38
C ASP A 220 5.60 -10.47 12.56
N LEU A 221 5.81 -9.48 11.70
CA LEU A 221 4.80 -8.86 10.85
C LEU A 221 5.38 -8.61 9.46
N VAL A 222 4.59 -8.88 8.42
CA VAL A 222 4.84 -8.41 7.07
C VAL A 222 3.69 -7.51 6.67
N MET A 223 4.00 -6.33 6.18
CA MET A 223 3.03 -5.35 5.70
C MET A 223 3.24 -5.03 4.23
N SER A 224 2.19 -4.58 3.55
CA SER A 224 2.29 -3.96 2.23
C SER A 224 1.12 -3.02 2.00
N SER A 225 1.38 -1.79 1.59
CA SER A 225 0.33 -0.82 1.26
C SER A 225 0.44 -0.40 -0.20
N GLN A 226 -0.65 -0.64 -0.96
CA GLN A 226 -0.82 -0.17 -2.34
C GLN A 226 0.34 -0.55 -3.30
N SER A 227 0.92 -1.76 -3.16
CA SER A 227 2.03 -2.22 -3.99
C SER A 227 1.79 -3.57 -4.65
N ILE A 228 1.38 -4.59 -3.90
CA ILE A 228 1.37 -5.98 -4.36
C ILE A 228 0.40 -6.28 -5.51
N HIS A 229 -0.57 -5.41 -5.78
CA HIS A 229 -1.47 -5.55 -6.93
C HIS A 229 -0.77 -5.43 -8.29
N TRP A 230 0.49 -4.99 -8.32
CA TRP A 230 1.33 -4.95 -9.52
C TRP A 230 2.19 -6.20 -9.71
N VAL A 231 2.17 -7.13 -8.78
CA VAL A 231 2.92 -8.40 -8.84
C VAL A 231 2.23 -9.39 -9.76
N ASN A 232 2.97 -10.00 -10.69
CA ASN A 232 2.42 -10.96 -11.63
C ASN A 232 2.17 -12.33 -10.98
N ASP A 233 3.03 -12.77 -10.07
CA ASP A 233 2.96 -14.08 -9.38
C ASP A 233 2.60 -13.88 -7.89
N LEU A 234 1.36 -13.49 -7.62
CA LEU A 234 0.85 -13.35 -6.25
C LEU A 234 0.92 -14.67 -5.44
N PRO A 235 0.59 -15.85 -5.99
CA PRO A 235 0.76 -17.10 -5.27
C PRO A 235 2.19 -17.32 -4.74
N LYS A 236 3.19 -17.02 -5.56
CA LYS A 236 4.61 -17.14 -5.15
C LYS A 236 4.96 -16.12 -4.08
N LEU A 237 4.55 -14.87 -4.23
CA LEU A 237 4.77 -13.83 -3.23
C LEU A 237 4.16 -14.22 -1.87
N PHE A 238 2.91 -14.70 -1.85
CA PHE A 238 2.24 -15.11 -0.62
C PHE A 238 2.94 -16.29 0.06
N GLN A 239 3.48 -17.25 -0.71
CA GLN A 239 4.30 -18.34 -0.17
C GLN A 239 5.63 -17.84 0.41
N GLU A 240 6.29 -16.86 -0.23
CA GLU A 240 7.50 -16.25 0.29
C GLU A 240 7.24 -15.45 1.57
N VAL A 241 6.14 -14.69 1.62
CA VAL A 241 5.71 -14.00 2.85
C VAL A 241 5.43 -15.00 3.97
N PHE A 242 4.73 -16.09 3.66
CA PHE A 242 4.48 -17.16 4.64
C PHE A 242 5.78 -17.77 5.16
N ARG A 243 6.76 -17.98 4.29
CA ARG A 243 8.08 -18.55 4.64
C ARG A 243 8.87 -17.66 5.59
N VAL A 244 8.89 -16.35 5.34
CA VAL A 244 9.70 -15.42 6.14
C VAL A 244 9.04 -15.01 7.45
N LEU A 245 7.74 -15.27 7.62
CA LEU A 245 7.03 -15.04 8.88
C LEU A 245 7.33 -16.12 9.92
N LYS A 246 7.46 -15.70 11.17
CA LYS A 246 7.51 -16.60 12.33
C LYS A 246 6.19 -17.33 12.52
N PRO A 247 6.16 -18.46 13.23
CA PRO A 247 4.90 -19.03 13.74
C PRO A 247 4.13 -17.96 14.53
N ASP A 248 2.82 -17.86 14.32
CA ASP A 248 1.97 -16.78 14.84
C ASP A 248 2.35 -15.38 14.33
N GLY A 249 3.06 -15.31 13.22
CA GLY A 249 3.36 -14.07 12.51
C GLY A 249 2.15 -13.60 11.70
N CYS A 250 2.06 -12.29 11.49
CA CYS A 250 0.96 -11.63 10.81
C CYS A 250 1.36 -11.17 9.42
N PHE A 251 0.51 -11.39 8.42
CA PHE A 251 0.57 -10.72 7.13
C PHE A 251 -0.61 -9.77 6.99
N MET A 252 -0.35 -8.49 6.86
CA MET A 252 -1.35 -7.44 6.73
C MET A 252 -1.07 -6.59 5.49
N PHE A 253 -2.07 -6.40 4.62
CA PHE A 253 -1.85 -5.62 3.42
C PHE A 253 -3.11 -4.89 2.94
N SER A 254 -2.88 -3.82 2.16
CA SER A 254 -3.89 -3.17 1.36
C SER A 254 -3.52 -3.20 -0.11
N MET A 255 -4.49 -3.45 -0.98
CA MET A 255 -4.29 -3.49 -2.42
C MET A 255 -5.49 -2.94 -3.18
N ILE A 256 -5.25 -2.49 -4.40
CA ILE A 256 -6.31 -2.03 -5.29
C ILE A 256 -7.16 -3.21 -5.77
N GLY A 257 -8.47 -3.09 -5.63
CA GLY A 257 -9.45 -4.07 -6.08
C GLY A 257 -10.01 -3.81 -7.47
N GLY A 258 -10.69 -4.82 -8.01
CA GLY A 258 -11.18 -4.87 -9.42
C GLY A 258 -12.14 -3.75 -9.81
N ALA A 259 -12.90 -3.21 -8.85
CA ALA A 259 -13.86 -2.12 -9.09
C ALA A 259 -13.23 -0.71 -8.95
N THR A 260 -11.92 -0.57 -9.21
CA THR A 260 -11.24 0.73 -9.19
C THR A 260 -11.33 1.43 -10.53
N LEU A 261 -11.56 2.76 -10.48
CA LEU A 261 -11.66 3.67 -11.62
C LEU A 261 -12.63 3.17 -12.71
N PRO A 262 -13.86 2.70 -12.36
CA PRO A 262 -14.84 2.29 -13.35
C PRO A 262 -15.23 3.47 -14.24
N GLU A 263 -15.29 4.68 -13.69
CA GLU A 263 -15.62 5.92 -14.39
C GLU A 263 -14.62 6.18 -15.51
N LEU A 264 -13.32 6.16 -15.22
CA LEU A 264 -12.25 6.36 -16.20
C LEU A 264 -12.22 5.23 -17.23
N ARG A 265 -12.47 3.98 -16.81
CA ARG A 265 -12.53 2.83 -17.72
C ARG A 265 -13.66 2.96 -18.72
N ILE A 266 -14.86 3.33 -18.25
CA ILE A 266 -16.05 3.47 -19.09
C ILE A 266 -15.87 4.62 -20.07
N THR A 267 -15.42 5.79 -19.62
CA THR A 267 -15.28 6.98 -20.47
C THR A 267 -14.22 6.80 -21.56
N LEU A 268 -13.07 6.21 -21.25
CA LEU A 268 -12.06 5.87 -22.24
C LEU A 268 -12.57 4.82 -23.24
N THR A 269 -13.29 3.80 -22.77
CA THR A 269 -13.89 2.79 -23.64
C THR A 269 -14.88 3.41 -24.62
N LEU A 270 -15.77 4.31 -24.16
CA LEU A 270 -16.74 5.00 -25.03
C LEU A 270 -16.05 5.91 -26.04
N ALA A 271 -15.03 6.65 -25.61
CA ALA A 271 -14.24 7.53 -26.48
C ALA A 271 -13.53 6.73 -27.59
N GLU A 272 -12.92 5.59 -27.27
CA GLU A 272 -12.26 4.73 -28.25
C GLU A 272 -13.26 4.08 -29.24
N LEU A 273 -14.40 3.61 -28.74
CA LEU A 273 -15.44 3.05 -29.60
C LEU A 273 -15.96 4.09 -30.63
N GLU A 274 -16.12 5.33 -30.17
CA GLU A 274 -16.57 6.43 -31.07
C GLU A 274 -15.51 6.80 -32.09
N ARG A 275 -14.24 6.91 -31.69
CA ARG A 275 -13.16 7.48 -32.52
C ARG A 275 -12.45 6.45 -33.39
N GLU A 276 -12.24 5.25 -32.86
CA GLU A 276 -11.39 4.22 -33.49
C GLU A 276 -12.12 2.90 -33.75
N GLY A 277 -13.33 2.72 -33.21
CA GLY A 277 -14.11 1.48 -33.36
C GLY A 277 -13.50 0.28 -32.66
N GLY A 278 -12.61 0.49 -31.67
CA GLY A 278 -11.94 -0.56 -30.89
C GLY A 278 -11.83 -0.19 -29.42
N VAL A 279 -11.34 -1.11 -28.61
CA VAL A 279 -11.19 -0.92 -27.16
C VAL A 279 -9.78 -1.31 -26.71
N GLY A 280 -9.10 -0.41 -25.99
CA GLY A 280 -7.80 -0.62 -25.38
C GLY A 280 -7.92 -0.90 -23.88
N ALA A 281 -6.90 -1.55 -23.30
CA ALA A 281 -6.78 -1.72 -21.86
C ALA A 281 -6.10 -0.49 -21.25
N HIS A 282 -6.88 0.44 -20.68
CA HIS A 282 -6.35 1.65 -20.02
C HIS A 282 -6.21 1.51 -18.52
N VAL A 283 -7.13 0.80 -17.88
CA VAL A 283 -7.10 0.47 -16.43
C VAL A 283 -6.73 -1.00 -16.29
N GLY A 284 -5.80 -1.30 -15.39
CA GLY A 284 -5.27 -2.65 -15.19
C GLY A 284 -6.33 -3.66 -14.73
N PRO A 285 -6.09 -4.97 -14.96
CA PRO A 285 -6.86 -6.01 -14.33
C PRO A 285 -6.40 -6.12 -12.87
N PHE A 286 -7.25 -5.75 -11.93
CA PHE A 286 -6.98 -5.89 -10.51
C PHE A 286 -7.70 -7.12 -9.94
N VAL A 287 -7.23 -7.58 -8.78
CA VAL A 287 -7.70 -8.79 -8.11
C VAL A 287 -9.09 -8.56 -7.50
N GLU A 288 -9.94 -9.57 -7.54
CA GLU A 288 -11.23 -9.53 -6.86
C GLU A 288 -11.11 -10.09 -5.43
N LEU A 289 -12.08 -9.72 -4.58
CA LEU A 289 -12.11 -10.12 -3.16
C LEU A 289 -12.02 -11.64 -2.98
N SER A 290 -12.76 -12.40 -3.78
CA SER A 290 -12.79 -13.86 -3.76
C SER A 290 -11.42 -14.49 -3.97
N ASP A 291 -10.62 -13.86 -4.84
CA ASP A 291 -9.29 -14.37 -5.22
C ASP A 291 -8.30 -14.16 -4.08
N VAL A 292 -8.39 -13.02 -3.36
CA VAL A 292 -7.53 -12.72 -2.21
C VAL A 292 -7.71 -13.79 -1.11
N GLY A 293 -8.94 -14.16 -0.78
CA GLY A 293 -9.22 -15.22 0.20
C GLY A 293 -8.62 -16.56 -0.21
N THR A 294 -8.76 -16.90 -1.48
CA THR A 294 -8.21 -18.13 -2.06
C THR A 294 -6.68 -18.12 -2.03
N LEU A 295 -6.03 -17.00 -2.38
CA LEU A 295 -4.58 -16.84 -2.34
C LEU A 295 -4.03 -17.04 -0.92
N MET A 296 -4.67 -16.42 0.09
CA MET A 296 -4.26 -16.55 1.49
C MET A 296 -4.39 -18.00 1.98
N GLN A 297 -5.51 -18.66 1.69
CA GLN A 297 -5.73 -20.05 2.08
C GLN A 297 -4.75 -21.00 1.41
N ASN A 298 -4.49 -20.82 0.10
CA ASN A 298 -3.55 -21.65 -0.65
C ASN A 298 -2.09 -21.48 -0.19
N ALA A 299 -1.73 -20.29 0.31
CA ALA A 299 -0.43 -20.03 0.92
C ALA A 299 -0.29 -20.62 2.34
N GLY A 300 -1.42 -21.03 2.97
CA GLY A 300 -1.43 -21.65 4.29
C GLY A 300 -1.75 -20.71 5.45
N PHE A 301 -2.16 -19.47 5.18
CA PHE A 301 -2.56 -18.52 6.23
C PHE A 301 -3.84 -18.98 6.93
N SER A 302 -3.86 -18.86 8.25
CA SER A 302 -5.03 -19.08 9.09
C SER A 302 -5.73 -17.77 9.43
N LEU A 303 -7.00 -17.86 9.82
CA LEU A 303 -7.83 -16.73 10.25
C LEU A 303 -7.85 -15.54 9.26
N PRO A 304 -7.97 -15.78 7.94
CA PRO A 304 -7.98 -14.68 6.99
C PRO A 304 -9.21 -13.80 7.23
N THR A 305 -8.98 -12.50 7.43
CA THR A 305 -10.03 -11.48 7.50
C THR A 305 -9.79 -10.51 6.36
N ILE A 306 -10.83 -10.24 5.58
CA ILE A 306 -10.74 -9.40 4.39
C ILE A 306 -11.87 -8.39 4.42
N ASP A 307 -11.53 -7.14 4.20
CA ASP A 307 -12.44 -6.01 4.19
C ASP A 307 -12.29 -5.22 2.88
N ILE A 308 -13.36 -4.57 2.45
CA ILE A 308 -13.36 -3.71 1.25
C ILE A 308 -13.82 -2.31 1.66
N ASP A 309 -13.05 -1.33 1.25
CA ASP A 309 -13.45 0.07 1.32
C ASP A 309 -13.45 0.69 -0.08
N THR A 310 -14.42 1.57 -0.33
CA THR A 310 -14.50 2.34 -1.58
C THR A 310 -14.28 3.81 -1.28
N VAL A 311 -13.14 4.31 -1.72
CA VAL A 311 -12.74 5.70 -1.53
C VAL A 311 -13.15 6.50 -2.77
N LYS A 312 -13.91 7.59 -2.57
CA LYS A 312 -14.29 8.52 -3.61
C LYS A 312 -13.48 9.79 -3.48
N ILE A 313 -12.91 10.24 -4.60
CA ILE A 313 -12.05 11.40 -4.67
C ILE A 313 -12.58 12.33 -5.75
N SER A 314 -12.74 13.61 -5.42
CA SER A 314 -13.16 14.61 -6.37
C SER A 314 -11.95 15.27 -7.03
N TYR A 315 -12.04 15.46 -8.35
CA TYR A 315 -11.02 16.13 -9.16
C TYR A 315 -11.66 17.23 -10.00
N PRO A 316 -10.92 18.31 -10.30
CA PRO A 316 -11.42 19.39 -11.15
C PRO A 316 -11.83 18.93 -12.55
N ASP A 317 -11.09 17.98 -13.12
CA ASP A 317 -11.34 17.37 -14.42
C ASP A 317 -10.59 16.04 -14.61
N ALA A 318 -10.87 15.33 -15.68
CA ALA A 318 -10.24 14.04 -15.98
C ALA A 318 -8.74 14.14 -16.30
N PHE A 319 -8.24 15.29 -16.77
CA PHE A 319 -6.81 15.46 -17.03
C PHE A 319 -6.02 15.57 -15.73
N VAL A 320 -6.57 16.31 -14.74
CA VAL A 320 -5.98 16.39 -13.39
C VAL A 320 -5.96 15.01 -12.75
N LEU A 321 -7.04 14.22 -12.86
CA LEU A 321 -7.05 12.83 -12.39
C LEU A 321 -5.91 12.02 -13.04
N MET A 322 -5.79 12.06 -14.36
CA MET A 322 -4.76 11.31 -15.09
C MET A 322 -3.35 11.79 -14.76
N GLU A 323 -3.14 13.10 -14.55
CA GLU A 323 -1.87 13.65 -14.09
C GLU A 323 -1.50 13.11 -12.70
N HIS A 324 -2.44 13.11 -11.75
CA HIS A 324 -2.22 12.57 -10.41
C HIS A 324 -1.82 11.09 -10.45
N LEU A 325 -2.51 10.27 -11.26
CA LEU A 325 -2.15 8.86 -11.43
C LEU A 325 -0.72 8.70 -11.97
N GLN A 326 -0.32 9.53 -12.95
CA GLN A 326 1.04 9.51 -13.49
C GLN A 326 2.08 9.94 -12.46
N ARG A 327 1.81 11.02 -11.71
CA ARG A 327 2.70 11.55 -10.68
C ARG A 327 2.85 10.61 -9.49
N MET A 328 1.81 9.86 -9.14
CA MET A 328 1.89 8.78 -8.16
C MET A 328 2.69 7.57 -8.66
N GLY A 329 2.94 7.43 -9.97
CA GLY A 329 3.51 6.23 -10.57
C GLY A 329 2.48 5.11 -10.78
N GLU A 330 1.18 5.45 -10.77
CA GLU A 330 0.07 4.52 -10.97
C GLU A 330 -0.45 4.51 -12.42
N GLY A 331 0.38 4.94 -13.37
CA GLY A 331 0.07 4.82 -14.79
C GLY A 331 -0.12 3.36 -15.24
N ASN A 332 -0.83 3.19 -16.35
CA ASN A 332 -1.09 1.88 -16.93
C ASN A 332 0.21 1.12 -17.27
N ALA A 333 0.37 -0.06 -16.70
CA ALA A 333 1.48 -0.97 -16.97
C ALA A 333 1.02 -2.34 -17.47
N SER A 334 -0.23 -2.47 -17.95
CA SER A 334 -0.71 -3.72 -18.54
C SER A 334 0.10 -4.09 -19.77
N LEU A 335 0.44 -5.37 -19.94
CA LEU A 335 1.06 -5.88 -21.17
C LEU A 335 0.10 -5.82 -22.37
N ARG A 336 -1.20 -5.68 -22.13
CA ARG A 336 -2.22 -5.53 -23.17
C ARG A 336 -2.52 -4.07 -23.52
N ARG A 337 -1.79 -3.10 -22.93
CA ARG A 337 -1.96 -1.67 -23.25
C ARG A 337 -1.63 -1.41 -24.72
N ARG A 338 -2.25 -0.40 -25.27
CA ARG A 338 -1.83 0.14 -26.57
C ARG A 338 -0.50 0.88 -26.42
N GLU A 339 0.36 0.80 -27.43
CA GLU A 339 1.63 1.54 -27.46
C GLU A 339 1.41 3.05 -27.58
N HIS A 340 0.34 3.45 -28.26
CA HIS A 340 -0.03 4.83 -28.48
C HIS A 340 -1.54 5.02 -28.42
N THR A 341 -1.97 6.07 -27.72
CA THR A 341 -3.35 6.54 -27.66
C THR A 341 -3.39 8.00 -28.11
N GLY A 342 -4.25 8.32 -29.07
CA GLY A 342 -4.39 9.67 -29.62
C GLY A 342 -4.87 10.68 -28.56
N LYS A 343 -4.44 11.93 -28.69
CA LYS A 343 -4.90 13.01 -27.79
C LYS A 343 -6.40 13.28 -27.90
N ASP A 344 -6.98 13.03 -29.05
CA ASP A 344 -8.41 13.18 -29.36
C ASP A 344 -9.26 12.20 -28.53
N ILE A 345 -8.74 11.00 -28.24
CA ILE A 345 -9.40 10.03 -27.34
C ILE A 345 -9.48 10.58 -25.92
N PHE A 346 -8.39 11.13 -25.39
CA PHE A 346 -8.38 11.71 -24.04
C PHE A 346 -9.29 12.93 -23.92
N LEU A 347 -9.34 13.77 -24.97
CA LEU A 347 -10.26 14.91 -25.02
C LEU A 347 -11.72 14.44 -25.04
N ALA A 348 -12.05 13.46 -25.88
CA ALA A 348 -13.40 12.91 -25.94
C ALA A 348 -13.77 12.24 -24.59
N ALA A 349 -12.86 11.46 -24.00
CA ALA A 349 -13.07 10.82 -22.70
C ALA A 349 -13.31 11.85 -21.58
N SER A 350 -12.59 12.98 -21.59
CA SER A 350 -12.81 14.06 -20.61
C SER A 350 -14.22 14.65 -20.72
N CYS A 351 -14.67 14.96 -21.96
CA CYS A 351 -16.03 15.48 -22.17
C CYS A 351 -17.11 14.48 -21.72
N ILE A 352 -16.90 13.17 -21.98
CA ILE A 352 -17.82 12.11 -21.54
C ILE A 352 -17.80 11.99 -20.01
N TYR A 353 -16.64 12.14 -19.40
CA TYR A 353 -16.46 12.07 -17.94
C TYR A 353 -17.24 13.18 -17.24
N ASP A 354 -17.07 14.41 -17.69
CA ASP A 354 -17.73 15.61 -17.15
C ASP A 354 -19.26 15.52 -17.22
N GLU A 355 -19.79 14.83 -18.27
CA GLU A 355 -21.23 14.65 -18.43
C GLU A 355 -21.78 13.49 -17.60
N MET A 356 -21.03 12.38 -17.48
CA MET A 356 -21.52 11.15 -16.83
C MET A 356 -21.32 11.13 -15.33
N TYR A 357 -20.25 11.76 -14.82
CA TYR A 357 -19.82 11.64 -13.42
C TYR A 357 -19.53 12.99 -12.73
N PRO A 358 -20.41 14.00 -12.90
CA PRO A 358 -20.24 15.28 -12.21
C PRO A 358 -20.50 15.12 -10.71
N VAL A 359 -19.73 15.84 -9.88
CA VAL A 359 -20.04 16.03 -8.46
C VAL A 359 -20.70 17.39 -8.29
N GLU A 360 -21.92 17.40 -7.77
CA GLU A 360 -22.59 18.63 -7.38
C GLU A 360 -22.02 19.09 -6.03
N THR A 361 -21.20 20.15 -6.04
CA THR A 361 -20.73 20.79 -4.83
C THR A 361 -21.68 21.94 -4.48
N GLU A 362 -22.34 21.88 -3.32
CA GLU A 362 -23.24 22.94 -2.86
C GLU A 362 -22.46 24.27 -2.79
N GLY A 363 -22.86 25.23 -3.62
CA GLY A 363 -22.36 26.62 -3.60
C GLY A 363 -21.16 26.95 -4.48
N ASP A 364 -20.59 26.00 -5.21
CA ASP A 364 -19.54 26.25 -6.19
C ASP A 364 -20.03 25.93 -7.61
N ALA A 365 -19.81 26.83 -8.57
CA ALA A 365 -20.16 26.62 -9.97
C ALA A 365 -19.18 25.70 -10.70
N SER A 366 -18.16 25.17 -10.01
CA SER A 366 -17.20 24.19 -10.54
C SER A 366 -17.87 22.80 -10.56
N ARG A 367 -17.91 22.17 -11.73
CA ARG A 367 -18.33 20.80 -11.90
C ARG A 367 -17.11 19.90 -11.72
N ASP A 368 -16.80 19.56 -10.46
CA ASP A 368 -15.79 18.54 -10.18
C ASP A 368 -16.30 17.16 -10.66
N ILE A 369 -15.36 16.28 -10.98
CA ILE A 369 -15.66 14.88 -11.33
C ILE A 369 -15.35 13.95 -10.18
N GLU A 370 -16.08 12.83 -10.06
CA GLU A 370 -15.83 11.78 -9.07
C GLU A 370 -14.98 10.65 -9.66
N ALA A 371 -13.98 10.18 -8.92
CA ALA A 371 -13.23 8.97 -9.23
C ALA A 371 -13.27 8.02 -8.03
N SER A 372 -13.60 6.75 -8.27
CA SER A 372 -13.75 5.73 -7.24
C SER A 372 -12.56 4.77 -7.22
N ALA A 373 -11.97 4.54 -6.04
CA ALA A 373 -10.94 3.54 -5.82
C ALA A 373 -11.45 2.49 -4.82
N GLN A 374 -11.53 1.25 -5.25
CA GLN A 374 -11.80 0.13 -4.37
C GLN A 374 -10.49 -0.35 -3.75
N VAL A 375 -10.44 -0.44 -2.43
CA VAL A 375 -9.29 -0.92 -1.68
C VAL A 375 -9.68 -2.16 -0.90
N ILE A 376 -8.91 -3.22 -1.07
CA ILE A 376 -9.05 -4.46 -0.32
C ILE A 376 -8.00 -4.44 0.79
N PHE A 377 -8.45 -4.56 2.04
CA PHE A 377 -7.60 -4.76 3.20
C PHE A 377 -7.69 -6.21 3.63
N ALA A 378 -6.57 -6.83 3.91
CA ALA A 378 -6.55 -8.21 4.34
C ALA A 378 -5.51 -8.45 5.43
N ILE A 379 -5.84 -9.37 6.33
CA ILE A 379 -4.98 -9.86 7.39
C ILE A 379 -5.05 -11.38 7.45
N GLY A 380 -3.94 -12.03 7.73
CA GLY A 380 -3.86 -13.46 7.97
C GLY A 380 -2.64 -13.81 8.80
N TRP A 381 -2.66 -14.99 9.38
CA TRP A 381 -1.68 -15.43 10.36
C TRP A 381 -1.02 -16.73 9.92
N THR A 382 0.27 -16.87 10.18
CA THR A 382 0.90 -18.18 10.10
C THR A 382 0.38 -19.08 11.23
N PRO A 383 0.09 -20.37 10.98
CA PRO A 383 -0.52 -21.25 11.97
C PRO A 383 0.33 -21.39 13.24
N HIS A 384 -0.33 -21.36 14.39
CA HIS A 384 0.29 -21.63 15.69
C HIS A 384 -0.71 -22.30 16.64
N VAL A 385 -0.20 -23.03 17.63
CA VAL A 385 -1.04 -23.78 18.59
C VAL A 385 -1.82 -22.87 19.54
N SER A 386 -1.38 -21.63 19.72
CA SER A 386 -2.05 -20.61 20.56
C SER A 386 -3.32 -20.06 19.93
N GLN A 387 -3.49 -20.21 18.60
CA GLN A 387 -4.61 -19.62 17.89
C GLN A 387 -5.93 -20.30 18.25
N GLN A 388 -6.98 -19.50 18.34
CA GLN A 388 -8.32 -20.00 18.60
C GLN A 388 -8.77 -20.95 17.48
N LYS A 389 -9.28 -22.09 17.89
CA LYS A 389 -9.86 -23.07 16.97
C LYS A 389 -11.39 -23.02 17.08
N PRO A 390 -12.10 -23.29 15.97
CA PRO A 390 -13.53 -23.46 16.03
C PRO A 390 -13.91 -24.54 17.05
N GLU A 391 -14.92 -24.27 17.84
CA GLU A 391 -15.45 -25.28 18.76
C GLU A 391 -15.94 -26.51 17.98
N PRO A 392 -15.79 -27.74 18.53
CA PRO A 392 -16.30 -28.94 17.91
C PRO A 392 -17.80 -28.85 17.66
N ARG A 393 -18.27 -29.43 16.56
CA ARG A 393 -19.70 -29.46 16.27
C ARG A 393 -20.45 -30.21 17.38
N GLY A 394 -21.54 -29.60 17.87
CA GLY A 394 -22.38 -30.17 18.93
C GLY A 394 -22.03 -29.71 20.35
N THR A 395 -21.06 -28.81 20.52
CA THR A 395 -20.71 -28.21 21.83
C THR A 395 -21.54 -26.96 22.17
N ALA A 396 -22.45 -26.54 21.30
CA ALA A 396 -23.32 -25.38 21.56
C ALA A 396 -24.20 -25.65 22.80
N THR A 397 -24.00 -24.87 23.86
CA THR A 397 -24.74 -24.96 25.13
C THR A 397 -25.98 -24.09 25.16
N HIS A 398 -26.08 -23.12 24.27
CA HIS A 398 -27.23 -22.19 24.19
C HIS A 398 -27.89 -22.25 22.81
N ARG A 399 -29.23 -22.15 22.80
CA ARG A 399 -29.99 -21.99 21.55
C ARG A 399 -30.09 -20.51 21.21
N ILE A 400 -30.06 -20.16 19.91
CA ILE A 400 -30.22 -18.77 19.45
C ILE A 400 -31.51 -18.13 19.98
N GLY A 401 -32.59 -18.94 20.16
CA GLY A 401 -33.84 -18.47 20.73
C GLY A 401 -33.75 -18.02 22.20
N ASP A 402 -32.84 -18.60 22.96
CA ASP A 402 -32.69 -18.30 24.40
C ASP A 402 -31.95 -16.94 24.57
N MET A 403 -31.03 -16.58 23.65
CA MET A 403 -30.35 -15.27 23.66
C MET A 403 -31.28 -14.09 23.41
N VAL A 404 -32.36 -14.28 22.66
CA VAL A 404 -33.34 -13.23 22.34
C VAL A 404 -34.26 -12.94 23.51
N THR A 405 -34.45 -13.91 24.42
CA THR A 405 -35.34 -13.77 25.58
C THR A 405 -34.66 -13.05 26.75
N ASP A 406 -33.36 -13.18 26.95
CA ASP A 406 -32.64 -12.52 28.05
C ASP A 406 -32.55 -10.99 27.87
N HIS A 407 -32.49 -10.48 26.62
CA HIS A 407 -32.55 -9.03 26.35
C HIS A 407 -33.96 -8.38 26.57
N LYS A 408 -35.02 -9.18 26.80
CA LYS A 408 -36.35 -8.66 27.11
C LYS A 408 -36.65 -8.62 28.60
N ALA A 409 -35.81 -9.22 29.43
CA ALA A 409 -35.99 -9.25 30.88
C ALA A 409 -35.33 -8.07 31.63
N GLU A 410 -34.50 -7.26 30.93
CA GLU A 410 -33.81 -6.10 31.51
C GLU A 410 -34.42 -4.73 31.09
N LYS A 411 -35.69 -4.69 30.70
CA LYS A 411 -36.41 -3.43 30.43
C LYS A 411 -37.59 -3.24 31.34
#